data_192339d5ee69cbf3d455cf6f2da97387
#
_entry.id   192339d5ee69cbf3d455cf6f2da97387
#
_cell.length_a   1.000
_cell.length_b   1.000
_cell.length_c   1.000
_cell.angle_alpha   90.00
_cell.angle_beta   90.00
_cell.angle_gamma   90.00
#
_symmetry.space_group_name_H-M   'P 1'
#
loop_
_entity.id
_entity.type
_entity.pdbx_description
1 polymer ?
#
loop_
_entity_poly.entity_id
_entity_poly.type
_entity_poly.pdbx_seq_one_letter_code
_entity_poly.pdbx_strand_id
1 'polypeptide(L)'
;MPQKPWRRSGKYREKKFNEWFPTFPFLPMPGQNPAFMRPILQLTIAGYDTENGKTIPRIYSMVSNLDFSPNLHDFGFALGGVAQYALYLLNRLYSEDMDIENMKHLAAYVVTETATQDGKVGGPVQMAVILPNEQARMINKDEIDSIIMKNQERSKGLNALFRRR
;
A
#
# COMPACT_ATOMS: atom_id res chain seq x y z
N MET A 1 -31.44 -6.74 12.07
CA MET A 1 -30.50 -6.26 11.04
C MET A 1 -29.76 -7.45 10.48
N PRO A 2 -29.75 -7.72 9.16
CA PRO A 2 -28.96 -8.80 8.60
C PRO A 2 -27.47 -8.50 8.81
N GLN A 3 -26.73 -9.46 9.35
CA GLN A 3 -25.28 -9.34 9.53
C GLN A 3 -24.63 -9.19 8.16
N LYS A 4 -23.86 -8.12 7.98
CA LYS A 4 -23.14 -7.85 6.72
C LYS A 4 -22.27 -9.05 6.33
N PRO A 5 -22.31 -9.52 5.07
CA PRO A 5 -21.68 -10.79 4.64
C PRO A 5 -20.17 -10.89 4.91
N TRP A 6 -19.46 -9.80 5.03
CA TRP A 6 -18.03 -9.77 5.30
C TRP A 6 -17.64 -10.17 6.76
N ARG A 7 -18.55 -10.11 7.75
CA ARG A 7 -18.28 -10.61 9.11
C ARG A 7 -18.07 -12.13 9.16
N ARG A 8 -18.70 -12.89 8.25
CA ARG A 8 -18.48 -14.35 8.14
C ARG A 8 -17.13 -14.71 7.51
N SER A 9 -16.56 -13.83 6.68
CA SER A 9 -15.29 -14.08 5.99
C SER A 9 -14.05 -13.90 6.88
N GLY A 10 -14.14 -13.13 7.97
CA GLY A 10 -13.03 -12.92 8.89
C GLY A 10 -12.57 -14.20 9.58
N LYS A 11 -13.50 -14.95 10.16
CA LYS A 11 -13.19 -16.24 10.82
C LYS A 11 -12.62 -17.29 9.88
N TYR A 12 -13.08 -17.30 8.61
CA TYR A 12 -12.54 -18.23 7.60
C TYR A 12 -11.10 -17.86 7.21
N ARG A 13 -10.82 -16.58 7.04
CA ARG A 13 -9.47 -16.06 6.71
C ARG A 13 -8.50 -16.29 7.85
N GLU A 14 -8.93 -16.05 9.07
CA GLU A 14 -8.15 -16.34 10.28
C GLU A 14 -7.82 -17.82 10.39
N LYS A 15 -8.81 -18.70 10.15
CA LYS A 15 -8.59 -20.15 10.14
C LYS A 15 -7.55 -20.55 9.08
N LYS A 16 -7.66 -20.04 7.84
CA LYS A 16 -6.70 -20.30 6.77
C LYS A 16 -5.32 -19.73 7.08
N PHE A 17 -5.24 -18.53 7.62
CA PHE A 17 -3.98 -17.95 8.06
C PHE A 17 -3.31 -18.82 9.14
N ASN A 18 -4.07 -19.30 10.12
CA ASN A 18 -3.57 -20.18 11.15
C ASN A 18 -3.16 -21.58 10.62
N GLU A 19 -3.81 -22.08 9.56
CA GLU A 19 -3.42 -23.31 8.86
C GLU A 19 -2.10 -23.13 8.10
N TRP A 20 -1.89 -22.00 7.43
CA TRP A 20 -0.68 -21.72 6.64
C TRP A 20 0.51 -21.28 7.50
N PHE A 21 0.24 -20.63 8.62
CA PHE A 21 1.24 -20.20 9.59
C PHE A 21 0.92 -20.80 10.96
N PRO A 22 0.98 -22.14 11.09
CA PRO A 22 0.87 -22.75 12.40
C PRO A 22 1.96 -22.15 13.27
N THR A 23 1.62 -21.85 14.52
CA THR A 23 2.52 -21.26 15.51
C THR A 23 3.91 -21.86 15.36
N PHE A 24 4.86 -21.05 14.87
CA PHE A 24 6.24 -21.45 14.68
C PHE A 24 6.77 -22.09 15.96
N PRO A 25 7.55 -23.18 15.88
CA PRO A 25 8.09 -23.88 17.06
C PRO A 25 9.26 -23.11 17.69
N PHE A 26 9.26 -21.79 17.63
CA PHE A 26 10.14 -21.02 18.49
C PHE A 26 9.55 -21.04 19.89
N LEU A 27 10.20 -21.78 20.78
CA LEU A 27 9.92 -21.73 22.20
C LEU A 27 9.97 -20.25 22.62
N PRO A 28 8.84 -19.64 23.04
CA PRO A 28 8.86 -18.28 23.50
C PRO A 28 9.80 -18.19 24.70
N MET A 29 10.68 -17.21 24.73
CA MET A 29 11.44 -16.94 25.95
C MET A 29 10.47 -16.68 27.11
N PRO A 30 10.81 -17.09 28.35
CA PRO A 30 9.96 -16.84 29.49
C PRO A 30 9.54 -15.36 29.54
N GLY A 31 8.23 -15.10 29.53
CA GLY A 31 7.66 -13.74 29.54
C GLY A 31 7.27 -13.18 28.15
N GLN A 32 7.56 -13.87 27.04
CA GLN A 32 7.08 -13.44 25.72
C GLN A 32 5.72 -14.08 25.40
N ASN A 33 4.77 -13.24 24.97
CA ASN A 33 3.48 -13.74 24.51
C ASN A 33 3.63 -14.33 23.10
N PRO A 34 3.31 -15.64 22.87
CA PRO A 34 3.41 -16.30 21.56
C PRO A 34 2.66 -15.57 20.44
N ALA A 35 1.62 -14.82 20.76
CA ALA A 35 0.85 -14.03 19.79
C ALA A 35 1.69 -12.96 19.07
N PHE A 36 2.78 -12.47 19.68
CA PHE A 36 3.69 -11.48 19.06
C PHE A 36 4.72 -12.09 18.11
N MET A 37 4.83 -13.42 18.03
CA MET A 37 5.78 -14.10 17.17
C MET A 37 5.23 -14.45 15.79
N ARG A 38 3.93 -14.22 15.54
CA ARG A 38 3.34 -14.45 14.23
C ARG A 38 3.70 -13.32 13.29
N PRO A 39 4.09 -13.62 12.03
CA PRO A 39 4.30 -12.59 11.03
C PRO A 39 2.98 -11.83 10.83
N ILE A 40 3.06 -10.51 10.87
CA ILE A 40 1.91 -9.66 10.58
C ILE A 40 1.70 -9.66 9.07
N LEU A 41 0.56 -10.17 8.63
CA LEU A 41 0.11 -10.04 7.25
C LEU A 41 -0.78 -8.82 7.13
N GLN A 42 -0.43 -7.94 6.22
CA GLN A 42 -1.27 -6.82 5.81
C GLN A 42 -1.72 -7.02 4.37
N LEU A 43 -3.03 -6.87 4.13
CA LEU A 43 -3.63 -6.89 2.81
C LEU A 43 -4.18 -5.49 2.52
N THR A 44 -3.91 -4.99 1.32
CA THR A 44 -4.54 -3.78 0.80
C THR A 44 -5.39 -4.17 -0.40
N ILE A 45 -6.65 -3.74 -0.41
CA ILE A 45 -7.60 -3.99 -1.50
C ILE A 45 -8.06 -2.64 -2.00
N ALA A 46 -7.83 -2.38 -3.29
CA ALA A 46 -8.29 -1.17 -3.96
C ALA A 46 -9.24 -1.54 -5.09
N GLY A 47 -10.20 -0.67 -5.35
CA GLY A 47 -11.18 -0.86 -6.42
C GLY A 47 -12.25 0.22 -6.41
N TYR A 48 -13.33 -0.04 -7.11
CA TYR A 48 -14.48 0.86 -7.17
C TYR A 48 -15.71 0.18 -6.60
N ASP A 49 -16.52 0.96 -5.90
CA ASP A 49 -17.85 0.58 -5.42
C ASP A 49 -18.91 1.45 -6.11
N THR A 50 -20.15 1.02 -6.04
CA THR A 50 -21.28 1.79 -6.58
C THR A 50 -22.21 2.17 -5.43
N GLU A 51 -22.25 3.47 -5.13
CA GLU A 51 -23.15 4.03 -4.13
C GLU A 51 -24.08 5.06 -4.79
N ASN A 52 -25.39 4.86 -4.66
CA ASN A 52 -26.40 5.76 -5.24
C ASN A 52 -26.20 6.02 -6.74
N GLY A 53 -25.78 5.00 -7.50
CA GLY A 53 -25.52 5.09 -8.93
C GLY A 53 -24.22 5.81 -9.31
N LYS A 54 -23.39 6.18 -8.35
CA LYS A 54 -22.07 6.77 -8.58
C LYS A 54 -20.98 5.74 -8.32
N THR A 55 -19.99 5.71 -9.19
CA THR A 55 -18.79 4.91 -9.03
C THR A 55 -17.81 5.66 -8.11
N ILE A 56 -17.44 5.05 -6.99
CA ILE A 56 -16.61 5.66 -5.95
C ILE A 56 -15.37 4.80 -5.74
N PRO A 57 -14.14 5.35 -5.81
CA PRO A 57 -12.93 4.62 -5.48
C PRO A 57 -12.91 4.25 -3.99
N ARG A 58 -12.45 3.05 -3.66
CA ARG A 58 -12.35 2.56 -2.29
C ARG A 58 -11.01 1.85 -2.09
N ILE A 59 -10.39 2.12 -0.95
CA ILE A 59 -9.19 1.42 -0.51
C ILE A 59 -9.43 0.88 0.89
N TYR A 60 -9.22 -0.42 1.06
CA TYR A 60 -9.33 -1.08 2.36
C TYR A 60 -7.98 -1.70 2.73
N SER A 61 -7.63 -1.64 4.00
CA SER A 61 -6.58 -2.48 4.56
C SER A 61 -7.16 -3.46 5.56
N MET A 62 -6.51 -4.60 5.69
CA MET A 62 -6.83 -5.65 6.64
C MET A 62 -5.52 -6.17 7.22
N VAL A 63 -5.45 -6.34 8.53
CA VAL A 63 -4.23 -6.78 9.22
C VAL A 63 -4.54 -8.02 10.05
N SER A 64 -3.65 -9.01 10.01
CA SER A 64 -3.88 -10.31 10.66
C SER A 64 -4.02 -10.24 12.18
N ASN A 65 -3.35 -9.29 12.84
CA ASN A 65 -3.47 -9.09 14.29
C ASN A 65 -4.71 -8.28 14.70
N LEU A 66 -5.51 -7.82 13.74
CA LEU A 66 -6.80 -7.15 13.93
C LEU A 66 -7.96 -7.98 13.32
N ASP A 67 -7.86 -9.30 13.39
CA ASP A 67 -8.84 -10.28 12.88
C ASP A 67 -9.24 -10.03 11.42
N PHE A 68 -8.33 -9.47 10.62
CA PHE A 68 -8.59 -9.05 9.24
C PHE A 68 -9.85 -8.17 9.09
N SER A 69 -10.16 -7.39 10.10
CA SER A 69 -11.24 -6.41 10.00
C SER A 69 -10.91 -5.37 8.93
N PRO A 70 -11.82 -5.13 7.94
CA PRO A 70 -11.57 -4.12 6.92
C PRO A 70 -11.56 -2.72 7.52
N ASN A 71 -10.50 -1.98 7.24
CA ASN A 71 -10.38 -0.55 7.56
C ASN A 71 -10.42 0.24 6.26
N LEU A 72 -11.41 1.11 6.10
CA LEU A 72 -11.56 2.01 4.95
C LEU A 72 -10.59 3.19 5.09
N HIS A 73 -9.88 3.50 4.01
CA HIS A 73 -9.01 4.67 3.94
C HIS A 73 -9.73 5.81 3.23
N ASP A 74 -10.06 6.85 3.97
CA ASP A 74 -10.78 8.02 3.46
C ASP A 74 -9.83 9.11 2.90
N PHE A 75 -8.51 8.93 3.05
CA PHE A 75 -7.51 9.92 2.61
C PHE A 75 -7.02 9.74 1.16
N GLY A 76 -7.67 8.87 0.38
CA GLY A 76 -7.31 8.64 -1.02
C GLY A 76 -6.04 7.78 -1.25
N PHE A 77 -5.33 7.38 -0.19
CA PHE A 77 -4.19 6.47 -0.27
C PHE A 77 -4.09 5.53 0.92
N ALA A 78 -3.38 4.42 0.75
CA ALA A 78 -3.02 3.48 1.81
C ALA A 78 -1.58 3.01 1.63
N LEU A 79 -0.96 2.64 2.74
CA LEU A 79 0.43 2.17 2.79
C LEU A 79 0.51 0.81 3.45
N GLY A 80 1.42 -0.03 2.97
CA GLY A 80 1.80 -1.29 3.56
C GLY A 80 3.30 -1.34 3.84
N GLY A 81 3.73 -2.16 4.80
CA GLY A 81 5.14 -2.32 5.14
C GLY A 81 5.73 -1.12 5.89
N VAL A 82 6.93 -0.67 5.48
CA VAL A 82 7.63 0.46 6.13
C VAL A 82 7.06 1.78 5.64
N ALA A 83 6.19 2.39 6.44
CA ALA A 83 5.33 3.47 5.99
C ALA A 83 5.84 4.90 6.33
N GLN A 84 6.80 5.09 7.23
CA GLN A 84 7.13 6.41 7.79
C GLN A 84 7.50 7.46 6.74
N TYR A 85 8.46 7.16 5.86
CA TYR A 85 8.90 8.08 4.80
C TYR A 85 7.84 8.25 3.73
N ALA A 86 7.22 7.15 3.33
CA ALA A 86 6.15 7.16 2.34
C ALA A 86 4.95 8.01 2.80
N LEU A 87 4.55 7.88 4.07
CA LEU A 87 3.46 8.67 4.66
C LEU A 87 3.77 10.17 4.65
N TYR A 88 4.99 10.55 5.02
CA TYR A 88 5.42 11.94 4.97
C TYR A 88 5.33 12.52 3.55
N LEU A 89 5.82 11.78 2.55
CA LEU A 89 5.79 12.22 1.16
C LEU A 89 4.36 12.32 0.62
N LEU A 90 3.51 11.34 0.91
CA LEU A 90 2.11 11.36 0.47
C LEU A 90 1.33 12.51 1.11
N ASN A 91 1.43 12.72 2.43
CA ASN A 91 0.77 13.84 3.10
C ASN A 91 1.20 15.21 2.56
N ARG A 92 2.40 15.30 2.00
CA ARG A 92 2.92 16.55 1.43
C ARG A 92 2.57 16.75 -0.03
N LEU A 93 2.51 15.69 -0.81
CA LEU A 93 2.50 15.76 -2.28
C LEU A 93 1.20 15.28 -2.91
N TYR A 94 0.41 14.49 -2.20
CA TYR A 94 -0.86 14.01 -2.70
C TYR A 94 -1.93 15.12 -2.69
N SER A 95 -2.72 15.17 -3.74
CA SER A 95 -3.92 15.99 -3.85
C SER A 95 -5.04 15.16 -4.48
N GLU A 96 -6.28 15.35 -4.02
CA GLU A 96 -7.45 14.60 -4.49
C GLU A 96 -7.81 14.88 -5.96
N ASP A 97 -7.37 16.01 -6.49
CA ASP A 97 -7.59 16.43 -7.88
C ASP A 97 -6.49 15.98 -8.85
N MET A 98 -5.51 15.19 -8.36
CA MET A 98 -4.46 14.62 -9.23
C MET A 98 -5.05 13.75 -10.32
N ASP A 99 -4.59 13.96 -11.55
CA ASP A 99 -4.84 13.04 -12.66
C ASP A 99 -4.03 11.74 -12.51
N ILE A 100 -4.41 10.73 -13.28
CA ILE A 100 -3.81 9.40 -13.22
C ILE A 100 -2.31 9.40 -13.55
N GLU A 101 -1.87 10.29 -14.45
CA GLU A 101 -0.45 10.38 -14.82
C GLU A 101 0.37 10.94 -13.67
N ASN A 102 -0.10 12.00 -13.03
CA ASN A 102 0.54 12.55 -11.85
C ASN A 102 0.53 11.57 -10.67
N MET A 103 -0.57 10.80 -10.49
CA MET A 103 -0.62 9.73 -9.48
C MET A 103 0.42 8.64 -9.74
N LYS A 104 0.64 8.21 -11.01
CA LYS A 104 1.71 7.26 -11.36
C LYS A 104 3.09 7.82 -11.02
N HIS A 105 3.35 9.08 -11.34
CA HIS A 105 4.59 9.76 -10.99
C HIS A 105 4.80 9.82 -9.48
N LEU A 106 3.77 10.20 -8.72
CA LEU A 106 3.83 10.28 -7.27
C LEU A 106 4.08 8.90 -6.64
N ALA A 107 3.35 7.87 -7.09
CA ALA A 107 3.51 6.50 -6.58
C ALA A 107 4.93 5.97 -6.80
N ALA A 108 5.47 6.13 -8.02
CA ALA A 108 6.86 5.74 -8.32
C ALA A 108 7.87 6.53 -7.47
N TYR A 109 7.66 7.84 -7.32
CA TYR A 109 8.52 8.71 -6.51
C TYR A 109 8.55 8.29 -5.05
N VAL A 110 7.38 8.08 -4.45
CA VAL A 110 7.27 7.67 -3.05
C VAL A 110 8.00 6.36 -2.79
N VAL A 111 7.83 5.36 -3.65
CA VAL A 111 8.50 4.05 -3.48
C VAL A 111 10.00 4.18 -3.65
N THR A 112 10.48 4.86 -4.70
CA THR A 112 11.92 5.00 -4.97
C THR A 112 12.61 5.85 -3.92
N GLU A 113 11.99 6.94 -3.48
CA GLU A 113 12.55 7.81 -2.44
C GLU A 113 12.60 7.09 -1.08
N THR A 114 11.56 6.34 -0.74
CA THR A 114 11.57 5.53 0.49
C THR A 114 12.67 4.48 0.45
N ALA A 115 12.92 3.85 -0.70
CA ALA A 115 14.01 2.88 -0.87
C ALA A 115 15.40 3.48 -0.67
N THR A 116 15.58 4.78 -0.90
CA THR A 116 16.85 5.45 -0.58
C THR A 116 17.08 5.68 0.91
N GLN A 117 16.00 5.71 1.69
CA GLN A 117 16.03 6.02 3.13
C GLN A 117 15.95 4.76 4.01
N ASP A 118 15.35 3.69 3.50
CA ASP A 118 15.15 2.45 4.26
C ASP A 118 15.55 1.23 3.43
N GLY A 119 16.64 0.57 3.84
CA GLY A 119 17.15 -0.63 3.16
C GLY A 119 16.23 -1.86 3.20
N LYS A 120 15.09 -1.79 3.90
CA LYS A 120 14.05 -2.82 3.87
C LYS A 120 13.08 -2.63 2.70
N VAL A 121 13.11 -1.47 2.05
CA VAL A 121 12.34 -1.15 0.86
C VAL A 121 13.26 -1.26 -0.34
N GLY A 122 12.88 -2.04 -1.35
CA GLY A 122 13.73 -2.24 -2.53
C GLY A 122 13.11 -3.19 -3.54
N GLY A 123 13.89 -3.48 -4.58
CA GLY A 123 13.47 -4.27 -5.72
C GLY A 123 12.89 -3.42 -6.85
N PRO A 124 12.53 -4.03 -7.99
CA PRO A 124 11.93 -3.32 -9.09
C PRO A 124 10.55 -2.81 -8.71
N VAL A 125 10.27 -1.54 -9.04
CA VAL A 125 8.92 -0.98 -8.87
C VAL A 125 7.95 -1.71 -9.78
N GLN A 126 6.85 -2.17 -9.21
CA GLN A 126 5.71 -2.72 -9.93
C GLN A 126 4.52 -1.80 -9.74
N MET A 127 3.75 -1.59 -10.78
CA MET A 127 2.61 -0.70 -10.76
C MET A 127 1.44 -1.30 -11.51
N ALA A 128 0.25 -1.16 -10.94
CA ALA A 128 -1.01 -1.48 -11.59
C ALA A 128 -1.94 -0.27 -11.56
N VAL A 129 -2.78 -0.16 -12.57
CA VAL A 129 -3.84 0.86 -12.67
C VAL A 129 -5.18 0.15 -12.72
N ILE A 130 -6.14 0.69 -11.96
CA ILE A 130 -7.54 0.27 -11.98
C ILE A 130 -8.35 1.51 -12.35
N LEU A 131 -9.09 1.44 -13.44
CA LEU A 131 -10.01 2.49 -13.87
C LEU A 131 -11.46 2.06 -13.66
N PRO A 132 -12.41 3.01 -13.53
CA PRO A 132 -13.82 2.69 -13.40
C PRO A 132 -14.29 1.79 -14.54
N ASN A 133 -14.98 0.68 -14.21
CA ASN A 133 -15.52 -0.29 -15.17
C ASN A 133 -14.48 -1.01 -16.05
N GLU A 134 -13.21 -0.94 -15.70
CA GLU A 134 -12.13 -1.63 -16.38
C GLU A 134 -11.48 -2.69 -15.47
N GLN A 135 -10.83 -3.67 -16.10
CA GLN A 135 -9.99 -4.60 -15.37
C GLN A 135 -8.67 -3.93 -14.95
N ALA A 136 -8.16 -4.33 -13.79
CA ALA A 136 -6.83 -3.92 -13.36
C ALA A 136 -5.78 -4.31 -14.41
N ARG A 137 -4.93 -3.35 -14.81
CA ARG A 137 -3.83 -3.60 -15.74
C ARG A 137 -2.49 -3.29 -15.11
N MET A 138 -1.52 -4.15 -15.34
CA MET A 138 -0.13 -3.88 -14.98
C MET A 138 0.47 -2.87 -15.95
N ILE A 139 1.20 -1.91 -15.39
CA ILE A 139 2.02 -0.98 -16.19
C ILE A 139 3.29 -1.72 -16.62
N ASN A 140 3.68 -1.54 -17.87
CA ASN A 140 4.89 -2.17 -18.38
C ASN A 140 6.17 -1.55 -17.76
N LYS A 141 7.25 -2.33 -17.79
CA LYS A 141 8.51 -1.91 -17.18
C LYS A 141 9.07 -0.64 -17.81
N ASP A 142 9.01 -0.51 -19.13
CA ASP A 142 9.60 0.63 -19.85
C ASP A 142 8.89 1.94 -19.50
N GLU A 143 7.56 1.90 -19.31
CA GLU A 143 6.78 3.04 -18.83
C GLU A 143 7.18 3.41 -17.40
N ILE A 144 7.32 2.43 -16.51
CA ILE A 144 7.76 2.66 -15.12
C ILE A 144 9.16 3.25 -15.07
N ASP A 145 10.10 2.70 -15.85
CA ASP A 145 11.48 3.19 -15.92
C ASP A 145 11.52 4.64 -16.44
N SER A 146 10.71 4.97 -17.45
CA SER A 146 10.56 6.35 -17.94
C SER A 146 10.04 7.31 -16.86
N ILE A 147 9.04 6.90 -16.09
CA ILE A 147 8.50 7.69 -14.98
C ILE A 147 9.58 7.94 -13.91
N ILE A 148 10.33 6.89 -13.54
CA ILE A 148 11.41 6.99 -12.56
C ILE A 148 12.50 7.94 -13.04
N MET A 149 12.94 7.83 -14.30
CA MET A 149 13.93 8.73 -14.87
C MET A 149 13.49 10.19 -14.83
N LYS A 150 12.26 10.49 -15.23
CA LYS A 150 11.72 11.86 -15.17
C LYS A 150 11.67 12.40 -13.73
N ASN A 151 11.32 11.56 -12.75
CA ASN A 151 11.31 11.94 -11.34
C ASN A 151 12.73 12.24 -10.84
N GLN A 152 13.73 11.42 -11.23
CA GLN A 152 15.13 11.64 -10.88
C GLN A 152 15.69 12.94 -11.48
N GLU A 153 15.35 13.28 -12.71
CA GLU A 153 15.74 14.54 -13.35
C GLU A 153 15.18 15.74 -12.59
N ARG A 154 13.90 15.69 -12.20
CA ARG A 154 13.25 16.74 -11.40
C ARG A 154 13.95 16.90 -10.04
N SER A 155 14.28 15.80 -9.37
CA SER A 155 14.99 15.81 -8.08
C SER A 155 16.41 16.38 -8.22
N LYS A 156 17.13 16.05 -9.29
CA LYS A 156 18.45 16.65 -9.58
C LYS A 156 18.35 18.16 -9.79
N GLY A 157 17.34 18.63 -10.52
CA GLY A 157 17.08 20.05 -10.71
C GLY A 157 16.85 20.79 -9.39
N LEU A 158 16.02 20.21 -8.52
CA LEU A 158 15.76 20.77 -7.19
C LEU A 158 17.03 20.82 -6.33
N ASN A 159 17.80 19.74 -6.28
CA ASN A 159 19.06 19.68 -5.54
C ASN A 159 20.09 20.70 -6.04
N ALA A 160 20.12 20.97 -7.35
CA ALA A 160 21.02 21.96 -7.93
C ALA A 160 20.72 23.38 -7.44
N LEU A 161 19.45 23.71 -7.14
CA LEU A 161 19.06 25.02 -6.60
C LEU A 161 19.65 25.25 -5.21
N PHE A 162 19.73 24.22 -4.38
CA PHE A 162 20.26 24.31 -3.01
C PHE A 162 21.79 24.18 -2.91
N ARG A 163 22.46 23.70 -3.97
CA ARG A 163 23.91 23.51 -4.01
C ARG A 163 24.67 24.65 -4.72
N ARG A 164 23.96 25.64 -5.25
CA ARG A 164 24.63 26.85 -5.78
C ARG A 164 25.22 27.65 -4.61
N ARG A 165 26.52 27.47 -4.42
CA ARG A 165 27.37 28.41 -3.66
C ARG A 165 27.95 29.43 -4.64
#